data_e0f11d949c272f39b9d2e31fc89ab163
#
_entry.id   e0f11d949c272f39b9d2e31fc89ab163
#
_cell.length_a   1.000
_cell.length_b   1.000
_cell.length_c   1.000
_cell.angle_alpha   90.00
_cell.angle_beta   90.00
_cell.angle_gamma   90.00
#
_symmetry.space_group_name_H-M   'P 1'
#
loop_
_entity.id
_entity.type
_entity.pdbx_description
1 polymer ?
#
loop_
_entity_poly.entity_id
_entity_poly.type
_entity_poly.pdbx_seq_one_letter_code
_entity_poly.pdbx_strand_id
1 'polypeptide(L)'
;MEKKFDAVSLEQFPTHIRDHLIPEYSGDVVYECIGCGRTSALDQFLYTCPACKSLLRLHDRNFEQLKNFSGRQWREIFDYRLMLRIESLKGIFLFKEILFPAIPLQDVIYLGEGHTPLVRSNPELSRSVGTEFFVKN
;
A
#
# COMPACT_ATOMS: atom_id res chain seq x y z
N MET A 1 -12.34 14.45 15.81
CA MET A 1 -11.04 15.14 16.02
C MET A 1 -10.29 15.04 14.71
N GLU A 2 -10.40 16.05 13.85
CA GLU A 2 -9.67 16.09 12.57
C GLU A 2 -8.17 16.12 12.88
N LYS A 3 -7.46 15.05 12.55
CA LYS A 3 -5.99 15.08 12.47
C LYS A 3 -5.66 16.03 11.31
N LYS A 4 -5.35 17.29 11.63
CA LYS A 4 -4.68 18.19 10.69
C LYS A 4 -3.36 17.48 10.34
N PHE A 5 -3.24 17.04 9.10
CA PHE A 5 -1.95 16.68 8.53
C PHE A 5 -1.10 17.94 8.62
N ASP A 6 0.06 17.86 9.29
CA ASP A 6 1.01 18.97 9.30
C ASP A 6 1.28 19.31 7.84
N ALA A 7 0.87 20.50 7.45
CA ALA A 7 0.85 20.93 6.07
C ALA A 7 2.28 21.08 5.54
N VAL A 8 2.84 19.99 5.07
CA VAL A 8 3.86 20.11 4.03
C VAL A 8 3.13 20.75 2.87
N SER A 9 3.52 21.98 2.51
CA SER A 9 2.86 22.68 1.41
C SER A 9 2.98 21.82 0.16
N LEU A 10 1.86 21.27 -0.32
CA LEU A 10 1.84 20.47 -1.53
C LEU A 10 2.28 21.29 -2.75
N GLU A 11 2.31 22.61 -2.63
CA GLU A 11 2.73 23.55 -3.67
C GLU A 11 4.18 23.36 -4.14
N GLN A 12 5.04 22.79 -3.30
CA GLN A 12 6.43 22.48 -3.67
C GLN A 12 6.59 21.30 -4.63
N PHE A 13 5.53 20.49 -4.81
CA PHE A 13 5.57 19.31 -5.67
C PHE A 13 5.09 19.63 -7.09
N PRO A 14 5.52 18.84 -8.11
CA PRO A 14 5.11 19.02 -9.49
C PRO A 14 3.59 18.99 -9.64
N THR A 15 3.04 19.93 -10.42
CA THR A 15 1.58 20.11 -10.58
C THR A 15 0.89 18.86 -11.12
N HIS A 16 1.55 18.09 -12.01
CA HIS A 16 0.98 16.92 -12.65
C HIS A 16 0.78 15.70 -11.74
N ILE A 17 1.36 15.72 -10.52
CA ILE A 17 1.21 14.62 -9.55
C ILE A 17 0.68 15.10 -8.19
N ARG A 18 0.68 16.40 -7.95
CA ARG A 18 0.33 17.03 -6.66
C ARG A 18 -1.01 16.51 -6.12
N ASP A 19 -2.02 16.46 -6.98
CA ASP A 19 -3.39 16.08 -6.62
C ASP A 19 -3.53 14.58 -6.31
N HIS A 20 -2.46 13.79 -6.60
CA HIS A 20 -2.43 12.35 -6.37
C HIS A 20 -1.52 11.92 -5.21
N LEU A 21 -0.84 12.88 -4.57
CA LEU A 21 0.02 12.58 -3.42
C LEU A 21 -0.77 12.12 -2.21
N ILE A 22 -1.93 12.71 -1.97
CA ILE A 22 -2.88 12.24 -0.97
C ILE A 22 -3.90 11.35 -1.70
N PRO A 23 -3.98 10.05 -1.38
CA PRO A 23 -4.89 9.16 -2.07
C PRO A 23 -6.34 9.47 -1.75
N GLU A 24 -7.13 9.76 -2.78
CA GLU A 24 -8.58 9.93 -2.72
C GLU A 24 -9.33 8.66 -3.15
N TYR A 25 -8.63 7.78 -3.88
CA TYR A 25 -9.20 6.54 -4.37
C TYR A 25 -9.57 5.61 -3.22
N SER A 26 -10.84 5.23 -3.13
CA SER A 26 -11.38 4.30 -2.12
C SER A 26 -11.73 2.91 -2.67
N GLY A 27 -11.73 2.73 -3.99
CA GLY A 27 -12.10 1.48 -4.64
C GLY A 27 -13.58 1.11 -4.46
N ASP A 28 -13.93 -0.05 -5.01
CA ASP A 28 -15.21 -0.75 -4.75
C ASP A 28 -14.87 -2.20 -4.39
N VAL A 29 -14.41 -2.39 -3.15
CA VAL A 29 -13.79 -3.64 -2.69
C VAL A 29 -14.81 -4.55 -2.07
N VAL A 30 -14.79 -5.81 -2.51
CA VAL A 30 -15.65 -6.89 -1.99
C VAL A 30 -14.81 -8.13 -1.71
N TYR A 31 -15.34 -9.03 -0.89
CA TYR A 31 -14.87 -10.40 -0.90
C TYR A 31 -15.37 -11.10 -2.15
N GLU A 32 -14.48 -11.81 -2.85
CA GLU A 32 -14.82 -12.70 -3.95
C GLU A 32 -14.30 -14.10 -3.67
N CYS A 33 -15.17 -15.09 -3.80
CA CYS A 33 -14.79 -16.49 -3.61
C CYS A 33 -14.01 -17.01 -4.80
N ILE A 34 -12.82 -17.55 -4.58
CA ILE A 34 -11.99 -18.12 -5.66
C ILE A 34 -12.55 -19.45 -6.19
N GLY A 35 -13.46 -20.11 -5.43
CA GLY A 35 -14.04 -21.39 -5.84
C GLY A 35 -15.34 -21.27 -6.62
N CYS A 36 -16.26 -20.39 -6.22
CA CYS A 36 -17.58 -20.27 -6.84
C CYS A 36 -17.91 -18.87 -7.39
N GLY A 37 -17.01 -17.91 -7.29
CA GLY A 37 -17.21 -16.54 -7.79
C GLY A 37 -18.20 -15.67 -6.99
N ARG A 38 -18.79 -16.20 -5.92
CA ARG A 38 -19.75 -15.44 -5.10
C ARG A 38 -19.03 -14.26 -4.46
N THR A 39 -19.67 -13.09 -4.48
CA THR A 39 -19.20 -11.88 -3.79
C THR A 39 -19.95 -11.65 -2.49
N SER A 40 -19.29 -10.99 -1.52
CA SER A 40 -19.86 -10.56 -0.25
C SER A 40 -19.27 -9.20 0.13
N ALA A 41 -20.02 -8.41 0.88
CA ALA A 41 -19.58 -7.09 1.34
C ALA A 41 -18.48 -7.21 2.42
N LEU A 42 -17.64 -6.18 2.55
CA LEU A 42 -16.53 -6.15 3.52
C LEU A 42 -16.99 -6.00 4.99
N ASP A 43 -18.20 -5.55 5.21
CA ASP A 43 -18.80 -5.44 6.54
C ASP A 43 -19.12 -6.79 7.19
N GLN A 44 -19.04 -7.88 6.43
CA GLN A 44 -19.22 -9.23 6.90
C GLN A 44 -17.89 -9.80 7.38
N PHE A 45 -17.87 -10.37 8.59
CA PHE A 45 -16.67 -11.01 9.14
C PHE A 45 -16.56 -12.46 8.62
N LEU A 46 -15.95 -12.62 7.44
CA LEU A 46 -15.87 -13.90 6.74
C LEU A 46 -14.42 -14.40 6.65
N TYR A 47 -14.17 -15.64 7.05
CA TYR A 47 -12.89 -16.33 6.84
C TYR A 47 -12.89 -17.18 5.56
N THR A 48 -14.05 -17.73 5.21
CA THR A 48 -14.26 -18.59 4.04
C THR A 48 -15.60 -18.29 3.40
N CYS A 49 -15.78 -18.70 2.16
CA CYS A 49 -17.05 -18.57 1.47
C CYS A 49 -18.18 -19.28 2.21
N PRO A 50 -19.29 -18.62 2.54
CA PRO A 50 -20.41 -19.26 3.23
C PRO A 50 -21.08 -20.35 2.41
N ALA A 51 -20.96 -20.31 1.06
CA ALA A 51 -21.61 -21.25 0.17
C ALA A 51 -20.77 -22.51 -0.09
N CYS A 52 -19.46 -22.39 -0.39
CA CYS A 52 -18.64 -23.52 -0.82
C CYS A 52 -17.40 -23.75 0.05
N LYS A 53 -17.20 -22.95 1.10
CA LYS A 53 -16.07 -23.00 2.05
C LYS A 53 -14.68 -22.74 1.44
N SER A 54 -14.60 -22.35 0.18
CA SER A 54 -13.34 -21.95 -0.45
C SER A 54 -12.82 -20.62 0.09
N LEU A 55 -11.57 -20.32 -0.21
CA LEU A 55 -10.93 -19.06 0.18
C LEU A 55 -11.59 -17.85 -0.48
N LEU A 56 -11.50 -16.74 0.20
CA LEU A 56 -11.93 -15.44 -0.29
C LEU A 56 -10.72 -14.61 -0.68
N ARG A 57 -10.84 -13.84 -1.75
CA ARG A 57 -9.90 -12.77 -2.09
C ARG A 57 -10.57 -11.41 -1.95
N LEU A 58 -9.81 -10.39 -1.69
CA LEU A 58 -10.27 -9.02 -1.87
C LEU A 58 -10.25 -8.69 -3.36
N HIS A 59 -11.35 -8.20 -3.87
CA HIS A 59 -11.51 -7.83 -5.27
C HIS A 59 -12.04 -6.41 -5.35
N ASP A 60 -11.25 -5.53 -5.94
CA ASP A 60 -11.66 -4.17 -6.24
C ASP A 60 -12.24 -4.12 -7.65
N ARG A 61 -13.56 -3.90 -7.74
CA ARG A 61 -14.28 -3.84 -9.02
C ARG A 61 -13.91 -2.63 -9.86
N ASN A 62 -13.34 -1.60 -9.24
CA ASN A 62 -12.91 -0.37 -9.90
C ASN A 62 -11.39 -0.34 -10.18
N PHE A 63 -10.66 -1.43 -9.94
CA PHE A 63 -9.20 -1.50 -10.07
C PHE A 63 -8.69 -1.01 -11.44
N GLU A 64 -9.46 -1.20 -12.51
CA GLU A 64 -9.10 -0.74 -13.86
C GLU A 64 -8.86 0.79 -13.92
N GLN A 65 -9.48 1.58 -13.03
CA GLN A 65 -9.26 3.03 -12.97
C GLN A 65 -7.81 3.38 -12.61
N LEU A 66 -7.12 2.53 -11.85
CA LEU A 66 -5.72 2.74 -11.49
C LEU A 66 -4.78 2.61 -12.69
N LYS A 67 -5.20 1.96 -13.77
CA LYS A 67 -4.46 1.83 -15.03
C LYS A 67 -4.43 3.12 -15.85
N ASN A 68 -5.21 4.15 -15.48
CA ASN A 68 -5.11 5.48 -16.05
C ASN A 68 -3.74 6.12 -15.79
N PHE A 69 -3.02 5.64 -14.79
CA PHE A 69 -1.65 6.01 -14.51
C PHE A 69 -0.69 4.94 -15.03
N SER A 70 0.32 5.37 -15.76
CA SER A 70 1.43 4.50 -16.15
C SER A 70 2.24 4.08 -14.91
N GLY A 71 2.97 2.97 -15.02
CA GLY A 71 3.87 2.53 -13.95
C GLY A 71 4.95 3.57 -13.59
N ARG A 72 5.35 4.44 -14.55
CA ARG A 72 6.27 5.55 -14.29
C ARG A 72 5.62 6.62 -13.40
N GLN A 73 4.38 7.00 -13.70
CA GLN A 73 3.64 7.97 -12.89
C GLN A 73 3.38 7.45 -11.48
N TRP A 74 3.00 6.17 -11.33
CA TRP A 74 2.85 5.56 -10.00
C TRP A 74 4.14 5.61 -9.21
N ARG A 75 5.29 5.29 -9.83
CA ARG A 75 6.59 5.38 -9.17
C ARG A 75 6.87 6.79 -8.70
N GLU A 76 6.64 7.78 -9.56
CA GLU A 76 6.86 9.19 -9.24
C GLU A 76 5.96 9.65 -8.07
N ILE A 77 4.67 9.26 -8.06
CA ILE A 77 3.75 9.53 -6.96
C ILE A 77 4.30 8.94 -5.65
N PHE A 78 4.72 7.69 -5.66
CA PHE A 78 5.23 7.01 -4.46
C PHE A 78 6.55 7.62 -3.96
N ASP A 79 7.46 7.98 -4.86
CA ASP A 79 8.74 8.63 -4.51
C ASP A 79 8.50 9.99 -3.82
N TYR A 80 7.59 10.81 -4.35
CA TYR A 80 7.25 12.08 -3.71
C TYR A 80 6.43 11.89 -2.42
N ARG A 81 5.58 10.87 -2.36
CA ARG A 81 4.82 10.54 -1.17
C ARG A 81 5.72 10.18 0.02
N LEU A 82 6.88 9.56 -0.24
CA LEU A 82 7.90 9.31 0.80
C LEU A 82 8.40 10.60 1.48
N MET A 83 8.35 11.73 0.79
CA MET A 83 8.75 13.03 1.33
C MET A 83 7.69 13.67 2.23
N LEU A 84 6.45 13.16 2.18
CA LEU A 84 5.37 13.62 3.04
C LEU A 84 5.56 13.04 4.46
N ARG A 85 5.29 13.87 5.47
CA ARG A 85 5.33 13.45 6.88
C ARG A 85 3.96 12.93 7.34
N ILE A 86 3.34 12.06 6.54
CA ILE A 86 2.02 11.49 6.81
C ILE A 86 2.23 10.05 7.25
N GLU A 87 2.00 9.76 8.54
CA GLU A 87 2.19 8.43 9.13
C GLU A 87 1.37 7.34 8.39
N SER A 88 0.13 7.64 8.04
CA SER A 88 -0.75 6.70 7.33
C SER A 88 -0.38 6.45 5.86
N LEU A 89 0.70 7.05 5.36
CA LEU A 89 1.25 6.82 4.01
C LEU A 89 2.69 6.31 4.09
N LYS A 90 3.08 5.68 5.19
CA LYS A 90 4.40 5.05 5.37
C LYS A 90 4.33 3.53 5.23
N GLY A 91 5.49 2.92 5.07
CA GLY A 91 5.61 1.47 4.93
C GLY A 91 4.84 0.95 3.73
N ILE A 92 4.08 -0.12 3.94
CA ILE A 92 3.23 -0.71 2.89
C ILE A 92 2.04 0.18 2.50
N PHE A 93 1.63 1.09 3.39
CA PHE A 93 0.52 2.02 3.13
C PHE A 93 0.89 3.12 2.13
N LEU A 94 2.16 3.21 1.74
CA LEU A 94 2.60 4.01 0.61
C LEU A 94 1.82 3.68 -0.68
N PHE A 95 1.45 2.41 -0.83
CA PHE A 95 0.74 1.85 -1.99
C PHE A 95 -0.76 1.68 -1.74
N LYS A 96 -1.36 2.58 -0.96
CA LYS A 96 -2.73 2.48 -0.44
C LYS A 96 -3.76 2.15 -1.51
N GLU A 97 -3.73 2.83 -2.66
CA GLU A 97 -4.70 2.65 -3.73
C GLU A 97 -4.67 1.24 -4.32
N ILE A 98 -3.51 0.61 -4.29
CA ILE A 98 -3.30 -0.73 -4.87
C ILE A 98 -3.59 -1.83 -3.85
N LEU A 99 -3.16 -1.64 -2.60
CA LEU A 99 -3.19 -2.70 -1.58
C LEU A 99 -4.38 -2.58 -0.64
N PHE A 100 -4.78 -1.35 -0.29
CA PHE A 100 -5.75 -1.09 0.77
C PHE A 100 -6.74 0.04 0.40
N PRO A 101 -7.35 0.03 -0.81
CA PRO A 101 -8.15 1.17 -1.26
C PRO A 101 -9.32 1.48 -0.32
N ALA A 102 -9.96 0.46 0.26
CA ALA A 102 -11.12 0.61 1.12
C ALA A 102 -10.82 1.15 2.53
N ILE A 103 -9.55 1.17 2.97
CA ILE A 103 -9.20 1.65 4.31
C ILE A 103 -9.05 3.17 4.28
N PRO A 104 -9.83 3.94 5.05
CA PRO A 104 -9.63 5.38 5.19
C PRO A 104 -8.27 5.70 5.82
N LEU A 105 -7.62 6.80 5.40
CA LEU A 105 -6.29 7.17 5.91
C LEU A 105 -6.24 7.38 7.42
N GLN A 106 -7.32 7.89 8.00
CA GLN A 106 -7.42 8.13 9.44
C GLN A 106 -7.48 6.83 10.26
N ASP A 107 -7.84 5.71 9.63
CA ASP A 107 -7.95 4.39 10.28
C ASP A 107 -6.67 3.56 10.14
N VAL A 108 -5.70 4.06 9.37
CA VAL A 108 -4.38 3.41 9.24
C VAL A 108 -3.57 3.61 10.51
N ILE A 109 -3.10 2.50 11.07
CA ILE A 109 -2.14 2.48 12.20
C ILE A 109 -0.81 1.99 11.66
N TYR A 110 0.19 2.87 11.63
CA TYR A 110 1.55 2.55 11.21
C TYR A 110 2.43 2.30 12.44
N LEU A 111 3.03 1.12 12.52
CA LEU A 111 3.87 0.68 13.64
C LEU A 111 5.36 0.61 13.28
N GLY A 112 5.76 1.18 12.14
CA GLY A 112 7.15 1.16 11.67
C GLY A 112 7.46 0.05 10.66
N GLU A 113 6.46 -0.70 10.24
CA GLU A 113 6.60 -1.79 9.26
C GLU A 113 6.88 -1.26 7.84
N GLY A 114 7.54 -2.10 7.05
CA GLY A 114 7.92 -1.77 5.68
C GLY A 114 9.22 -0.96 5.59
N HIS A 115 9.62 -0.58 4.37
CA HIS A 115 10.89 0.11 4.08
C HIS A 115 12.11 -0.53 4.74
N THR A 116 12.09 -1.84 4.92
CA THR A 116 13.17 -2.58 5.56
C THR A 116 14.49 -2.37 4.79
N PRO A 117 15.57 -1.97 5.47
CA PRO A 117 16.81 -1.66 4.80
C PRO A 117 17.46 -2.91 4.19
N LEU A 118 18.17 -2.71 3.09
CA LEU A 118 19.08 -3.70 2.53
C LEU A 118 20.48 -3.41 3.07
N VAL A 119 20.92 -4.22 4.03
CA VAL A 119 22.18 -4.00 4.77
C VAL A 119 23.26 -4.92 4.21
N ARG A 120 24.40 -4.35 3.85
CA ARG A 120 25.57 -5.10 3.40
C ARG A 120 26.17 -5.90 4.55
N SER A 121 26.56 -7.15 4.30
CA SER A 121 27.30 -7.96 5.28
C SER A 121 28.62 -7.29 5.70
N ASN A 122 28.97 -7.41 6.96
CA ASN A 122 30.24 -6.92 7.42
C ASN A 122 31.40 -7.81 6.88
N PRO A 123 32.67 -7.33 6.90
CA PRO A 123 33.80 -8.07 6.32
C PRO A 123 34.08 -9.42 6.99
N GLU A 124 33.76 -9.55 8.27
CA GLU A 124 33.97 -10.79 9.03
C GLU A 124 32.97 -11.86 8.59
N LEU A 125 31.69 -11.50 8.51
CA LEU A 125 30.64 -12.38 8.07
C LEU A 125 30.80 -12.77 6.59
N SER A 126 31.21 -11.83 5.74
CA SER A 126 31.51 -12.09 4.33
C SER A 126 32.68 -13.11 4.17
N ARG A 127 33.73 -13.01 5.00
CA ARG A 127 34.83 -13.98 5.02
C ARG A 127 34.39 -15.36 5.49
N SER A 128 33.54 -15.42 6.50
CA SER A 128 33.01 -16.68 7.03
C SER A 128 32.15 -17.44 6.02
N VAL A 129 31.39 -16.72 5.23
CA VAL A 129 30.50 -17.29 4.17
C VAL A 129 31.23 -17.49 2.85
N GLY A 130 32.38 -16.83 2.64
CA GLY A 130 33.14 -16.89 1.39
C GLY A 130 32.64 -15.96 0.28
N THR A 131 31.63 -15.13 0.57
CA THR A 131 31.07 -14.16 -0.39
C THR A 131 30.47 -12.96 0.29
N GLU A 132 30.41 -11.85 -0.43
CA GLU A 132 29.64 -10.69 0.00
C GLU A 132 28.15 -10.92 -0.27
N PHE A 133 27.31 -10.53 0.67
CA PHE A 133 25.85 -10.62 0.52
C PHE A 133 25.15 -9.46 1.24
N PHE A 134 23.89 -9.29 0.91
CA PHE A 134 23.03 -8.28 1.53
C PHE A 134 21.90 -8.96 2.28
N VAL A 135 21.57 -8.41 3.43
CA VAL A 135 20.47 -8.86 4.27
C VAL A 135 19.35 -7.83 4.20
N LYS A 136 18.17 -8.28 3.89
CA LYS A 136 16.97 -7.48 4.03
C LYS A 136 16.43 -7.73 5.44
N ASN A 137 16.50 -6.67 6.28
CA ASN A 137 16.13 -6.74 7.69
C ASN A 137 14.67 -6.36 7.89
#